data_5cc2906c2024f3cd5ff6b95e3c2ff0fc
#
_entry.id   5cc2906c2024f3cd5ff6b95e3c2ff0fc
#
_cell.length_a   1.000
_cell.length_b   1.000
_cell.length_c   1.000
_cell.angle_alpha   90.00
_cell.angle_beta   90.00
_cell.angle_gamma   90.00
#
_symmetry.space_group_name_H-M   'P 1'
#
loop_
_entity.id
_entity.type
_entity.pdbx_description
1 polymer ?
#
loop_
_entity_poly.entity_id
_entity_poly.type
_entity_poly.pdbx_seq_one_letter_code
_entity_poly.pdbx_strand_id
1 'polypeptide(L)'
;DESASERAEKDIEDRITAREAEGCTHQEAELKGVEEYAIECSILKVAVSEDVQNCADEGIQIYGGMGFSEDTPMESAWRDARIARIYEGTNEINRMLSVGMLIKKAMKGHVDLLGPATKVGEELVGIPSFETPDYSELFAEEKEMVGKLKKAFLMVAGSAVQKFGPDLDSHQQLLMAASDMLIEIY
;
A
#
# COMPACT_ATOMS: atom_id res chain seq x y z
N ASP A 1 -14.65 12.62 17.46
CA ASP A 1 -14.35 12.11 16.09
C ASP A 1 -14.12 10.62 16.18
N GLU A 2 -14.89 9.86 15.41
CA GLU A 2 -14.72 8.40 15.27
C GLU A 2 -13.28 8.09 14.85
N SER A 3 -12.63 7.14 15.52
CA SER A 3 -11.29 6.70 15.16
C SER A 3 -11.28 6.08 13.73
N ALA A 4 -10.13 6.04 13.09
CA ALA A 4 -10.02 5.41 11.77
C ALA A 4 -10.40 3.91 11.82
N SER A 5 -10.14 3.24 12.95
CA SER A 5 -10.51 1.84 13.21
C SER A 5 -12.03 1.67 13.24
N GLU A 6 -12.74 2.51 14.00
CA GLU A 6 -14.21 2.45 14.11
C GLU A 6 -14.88 2.68 12.75
N ARG A 7 -14.34 3.60 11.93
CA ARG A 7 -14.83 3.82 10.56
C ARG A 7 -14.64 2.61 9.66
N ALA A 8 -13.47 1.96 9.75
CA ALA A 8 -13.19 0.76 8.96
C ALA A 8 -14.06 -0.42 9.38
N GLU A 9 -14.25 -0.63 10.69
CA GLU A 9 -15.13 -1.67 11.22
C GLU A 9 -16.57 -1.48 10.74
N LYS A 10 -17.08 -0.26 10.82
CA LYS A 10 -18.43 0.08 10.36
C LYS A 10 -18.60 -0.12 8.85
N ASP A 11 -17.60 0.27 8.04
CA ASP A 11 -17.66 0.05 6.59
C ASP A 11 -17.66 -1.45 6.25
N ILE A 12 -16.90 -2.27 6.99
CA ILE A 12 -16.92 -3.72 6.84
C ILE A 12 -18.31 -4.29 7.20
N GLU A 13 -18.90 -3.87 8.32
CA GLU A 13 -20.24 -4.31 8.73
C GLU A 13 -21.32 -3.91 7.72
N ASP A 14 -21.29 -2.70 7.21
CA ASP A 14 -22.22 -2.22 6.20
C ASP A 14 -22.10 -3.05 4.89
N ARG A 15 -20.88 -3.42 4.50
CA ARG A 15 -20.62 -4.28 3.33
C ARG A 15 -21.08 -5.71 3.55
N ILE A 16 -20.87 -6.28 4.74
CA ILE A 16 -21.37 -7.61 5.11
C ILE A 16 -22.90 -7.64 4.98
N THR A 17 -23.56 -6.65 5.58
CA THR A 17 -25.03 -6.52 5.55
C THR A 17 -25.57 -6.41 4.11
N ALA A 18 -24.91 -5.60 3.27
CA ALA A 18 -25.30 -5.46 1.87
C ALA A 18 -25.17 -6.79 1.08
N ARG A 19 -24.11 -7.56 1.32
CA ARG A 19 -23.86 -8.84 0.64
C ARG A 19 -24.81 -9.95 1.15
N GLU A 20 -25.18 -9.94 2.40
CA GLU A 20 -26.22 -10.83 2.95
C GLU A 20 -27.57 -10.56 2.29
N ALA A 21 -27.91 -9.29 2.05
CA ALA A 21 -29.12 -8.90 1.35
C ALA A 21 -29.11 -9.37 -0.13
N GLU A 22 -27.93 -9.56 -0.73
CA GLU A 22 -27.74 -10.16 -2.07
C GLU A 22 -27.83 -11.70 -2.06
N GLY A 23 -28.00 -12.34 -0.89
CA GLY A 23 -28.18 -13.78 -0.73
C GLY A 23 -26.88 -14.56 -0.46
N CYS A 24 -25.78 -13.90 -0.09
CA CYS A 24 -24.58 -14.55 0.42
C CYS A 24 -24.84 -15.10 1.84
N THR A 25 -24.16 -16.19 2.21
CA THR A 25 -24.11 -16.61 3.61
C THR A 25 -23.32 -15.62 4.44
N HIS A 26 -23.57 -15.53 5.74
CA HIS A 26 -22.84 -14.63 6.64
C HIS A 26 -21.32 -14.80 6.55
N GLN A 27 -20.84 -16.05 6.56
CA GLN A 27 -19.40 -16.34 6.43
C GLN A 27 -18.80 -15.88 5.11
N GLU A 28 -19.50 -16.06 3.99
CA GLU A 28 -19.05 -15.58 2.69
C GLU A 28 -19.06 -14.05 2.61
N ALA A 29 -20.04 -13.40 3.21
CA ALA A 29 -20.15 -11.96 3.26
C ALA A 29 -19.02 -11.34 4.10
N GLU A 30 -18.71 -11.93 5.26
CA GLU A 30 -17.63 -11.56 6.15
C GLU A 30 -16.26 -11.68 5.46
N LEU A 31 -15.95 -12.84 4.86
CA LEU A 31 -14.70 -13.06 4.13
C LEU A 31 -14.50 -12.04 3.00
N LYS A 32 -15.54 -11.77 2.21
CA LYS A 32 -15.48 -10.80 1.13
C LYS A 32 -15.38 -9.35 1.65
N GLY A 33 -15.96 -9.05 2.80
CA GLY A 33 -15.83 -7.75 3.45
C GLY A 33 -14.37 -7.46 3.83
N VAL A 34 -13.71 -8.44 4.46
CA VAL A 34 -12.28 -8.33 4.81
C VAL A 34 -11.38 -8.34 3.57
N GLU A 35 -11.68 -9.16 2.55
CA GLU A 35 -10.92 -9.23 1.30
C GLU A 35 -10.86 -7.87 0.57
N GLU A 36 -11.83 -7.00 0.79
CA GLU A 36 -11.85 -5.66 0.19
C GLU A 36 -10.62 -4.83 0.59
N TYR A 37 -10.15 -4.99 1.84
CA TYR A 37 -8.98 -4.29 2.40
C TYR A 37 -7.66 -5.05 2.23
N ALA A 38 -7.63 -6.10 1.42
CA ALA A 38 -6.43 -6.92 1.29
C ALA A 38 -5.22 -6.17 0.72
N ILE A 39 -5.45 -5.14 -0.11
CA ILE A 39 -4.38 -4.29 -0.67
C ILE A 39 -3.78 -3.45 0.45
N GLU A 40 -4.62 -2.74 1.21
CA GLU A 40 -4.24 -1.89 2.33
C GLU A 40 -3.52 -2.70 3.42
N CYS A 41 -4.06 -3.85 3.78
CA CYS A 41 -3.43 -4.76 4.74
C CYS A 41 -2.04 -5.23 4.26
N SER A 42 -1.89 -5.52 2.98
CA SER A 42 -0.60 -5.92 2.40
C SER A 42 0.42 -4.78 2.45
N ILE A 43 0.00 -3.54 2.12
CA ILE A 43 0.83 -2.34 2.21
C ILE A 43 1.27 -2.11 3.66
N LEU A 44 0.31 -2.09 4.60
CA LEU A 44 0.58 -1.83 6.01
C LEU A 44 1.47 -2.92 6.63
N LYS A 45 1.25 -4.20 6.28
CA LYS A 45 2.10 -5.30 6.75
C LYS A 45 3.54 -5.11 6.34
N VAL A 46 3.80 -4.68 5.11
CA VAL A 46 5.17 -4.42 4.63
C VAL A 46 5.76 -3.20 5.34
N ALA A 47 5.10 -2.05 5.27
CA ALA A 47 5.59 -0.79 5.83
C ALA A 47 5.87 -0.93 7.33
N VAL A 48 4.88 -1.34 8.12
CA VAL A 48 5.01 -1.41 9.58
C VAL A 48 6.06 -2.43 10.03
N SER A 49 6.14 -3.60 9.38
CA SER A 49 7.15 -4.61 9.74
C SER A 49 8.57 -4.17 9.41
N GLU A 50 8.77 -3.38 8.37
CA GLU A 50 10.07 -2.81 8.02
C GLU A 50 10.45 -1.65 8.95
N ASP A 51 9.49 -0.79 9.31
CA ASP A 51 9.71 0.29 10.26
C ASP A 51 10.05 -0.24 11.66
N VAL A 52 9.34 -1.26 12.14
CA VAL A 52 9.67 -1.93 13.41
C VAL A 52 11.07 -2.52 13.38
N GLN A 53 11.46 -3.15 12.26
CA GLN A 53 12.82 -3.68 12.11
C GLN A 53 13.86 -2.57 12.13
N ASN A 54 13.63 -1.46 11.46
CA ASN A 54 14.52 -0.31 11.44
C ASN A 54 14.65 0.31 12.84
N CYS A 55 13.55 0.48 13.56
CA CYS A 55 13.57 0.98 14.95
C CYS A 55 14.33 0.04 15.88
N ALA A 56 14.16 -1.28 15.73
CA ALA A 56 14.86 -2.26 16.54
C ALA A 56 16.37 -2.30 16.24
N ASP A 57 16.76 -2.11 14.98
CA ASP A 57 18.16 -2.04 14.55
C ASP A 57 18.85 -0.81 15.13
N GLU A 58 18.22 0.36 15.04
CA GLU A 58 18.69 1.59 15.70
C GLU A 58 18.74 1.44 17.23
N GLY A 59 17.79 0.70 17.81
CA GLY A 59 17.79 0.36 19.23
C GLY A 59 19.04 -0.41 19.63
N ILE A 60 19.45 -1.45 18.87
CA ILE A 60 20.71 -2.17 19.10
C ILE A 60 21.89 -1.21 18.99
N GLN A 61 21.91 -0.33 17.99
CA GLN A 61 23.00 0.64 17.79
C GLN A 61 23.13 1.59 18.98
N ILE A 62 22.03 2.08 19.54
CA ILE A 62 22.01 2.97 20.72
C ILE A 62 22.53 2.24 21.97
N TYR A 63 22.15 0.97 22.16
CA TYR A 63 22.65 0.15 23.28
C TYR A 63 24.11 -0.28 23.11
N GLY A 64 24.69 -0.15 21.90
CA GLY A 64 26.05 -0.59 21.58
C GLY A 64 26.21 -2.09 21.74
N GLY A 65 27.37 -2.55 22.17
CA GLY A 65 27.62 -3.99 22.35
C GLY A 65 26.64 -4.71 23.28
N MET A 66 26.07 -4.00 24.24
CA MET A 66 25.04 -4.56 25.13
C MET A 66 23.71 -4.82 24.42
N GLY A 67 23.39 -4.07 23.35
CA GLY A 67 22.20 -4.31 22.54
C GLY A 67 22.20 -5.65 21.81
N PHE A 68 23.38 -6.18 21.53
CA PHE A 68 23.58 -7.49 20.90
C PHE A 68 23.65 -8.64 21.91
N SER A 69 23.78 -8.34 23.21
CA SER A 69 23.86 -9.32 24.29
C SER A 69 22.45 -9.74 24.73
N GLU A 70 22.29 -11.04 25.03
CA GLU A 70 21.06 -11.58 25.64
C GLU A 70 20.80 -11.02 27.05
N ASP A 71 21.76 -10.29 27.65
CA ASP A 71 21.58 -9.62 28.94
C ASP A 71 20.63 -8.40 28.87
N THR A 72 20.29 -7.96 27.67
CA THR A 72 19.35 -6.84 27.44
C THR A 72 18.16 -7.27 26.57
N PRO A 73 16.99 -6.63 26.71
CA PRO A 73 15.81 -6.99 25.92
C PRO A 73 15.91 -6.60 24.44
N MET A 74 16.93 -5.85 24.03
CA MET A 74 17.02 -5.29 22.69
C MET A 74 17.31 -6.34 21.63
N GLU A 75 18.14 -7.33 21.96
CA GLU A 75 18.42 -8.49 21.10
C GLU A 75 17.12 -9.25 20.77
N SER A 76 16.30 -9.53 21.78
CA SER A 76 15.02 -10.21 21.62
C SER A 76 14.06 -9.38 20.77
N ALA A 77 13.94 -8.09 21.02
CA ALA A 77 13.11 -7.18 20.24
C ALA A 77 13.52 -7.16 18.76
N TRP A 78 14.82 -7.18 18.47
CA TRP A 78 15.34 -7.22 17.11
C TRP A 78 15.01 -8.53 16.39
N ARG A 79 15.11 -9.67 17.08
CA ARG A 79 14.76 -10.99 16.52
C ARG A 79 13.26 -11.07 16.22
N ASP A 80 12.43 -10.58 17.13
CA ASP A 80 10.96 -10.55 16.96
C ASP A 80 10.55 -9.62 15.83
N ALA A 81 11.20 -8.46 15.69
CA ALA A 81 11.00 -7.58 14.56
C ALA A 81 11.43 -8.23 13.24
N ARG A 82 12.55 -8.97 13.23
CA ARG A 82 13.08 -9.60 12.01
C ARG A 82 12.16 -10.68 11.45
N ILE A 83 11.56 -11.51 12.31
CA ILE A 83 10.67 -12.58 11.88
C ILE A 83 9.36 -12.03 11.29
N ALA A 84 8.91 -10.85 11.72
CA ALA A 84 7.70 -10.21 11.22
C ALA A 84 7.72 -9.95 9.70
N ARG A 85 8.89 -9.83 9.10
CA ARG A 85 9.05 -9.70 7.63
C ARG A 85 8.95 -11.02 6.87
N ILE A 86 8.88 -12.15 7.56
CA ILE A 86 8.94 -13.50 6.97
C ILE A 86 7.60 -14.24 7.07
N TYR A 87 6.95 -14.22 8.25
CA TYR A 87 5.69 -14.93 8.45
C TYR A 87 4.50 -14.16 7.90
N GLU A 88 3.35 -14.83 7.78
CA GLU A 88 2.08 -14.29 7.25
C GLU A 88 2.22 -13.70 5.83
N GLY A 89 3.00 -14.39 5.00
CA GLY A 89 3.44 -13.92 3.70
C GLY A 89 4.67 -13.03 3.84
N THR A 90 5.76 -13.37 3.13
CA THR A 90 6.96 -12.53 3.16
C THR A 90 6.65 -11.13 2.64
N ASN A 91 7.45 -10.14 3.02
CA ASN A 91 7.27 -8.78 2.53
C ASN A 91 7.33 -8.69 1.00
N GLU A 92 8.14 -9.54 0.36
CA GLU A 92 8.24 -9.64 -1.11
C GLU A 92 6.92 -10.17 -1.71
N ILE A 93 6.31 -11.19 -1.10
CA ILE A 93 5.00 -11.72 -1.54
C ILE A 93 3.91 -10.67 -1.36
N ASN A 94 3.87 -9.99 -0.22
CA ASN A 94 2.87 -8.94 0.02
C ASN A 94 3.04 -7.75 -0.94
N ARG A 95 4.28 -7.37 -1.31
CA ARG A 95 4.53 -6.36 -2.34
C ARG A 95 3.92 -6.76 -3.68
N MET A 96 4.19 -7.97 -4.14
CA MET A 96 3.61 -8.48 -5.40
C MET A 96 2.09 -8.59 -5.32
N LEU A 97 1.56 -9.01 -4.16
CA LEU A 97 0.13 -9.15 -3.94
C LEU A 97 -0.59 -7.81 -4.04
N SER A 98 -0.10 -6.75 -3.39
CA SER A 98 -0.74 -5.43 -3.38
C SER A 98 -0.94 -4.86 -4.79
N VAL A 99 0.12 -4.86 -5.61
CA VAL A 99 0.07 -4.38 -7.00
C VAL A 99 -0.74 -5.32 -7.88
N GLY A 100 -0.55 -6.63 -7.75
CA GLY A 100 -1.30 -7.63 -8.53
C GLY A 100 -2.82 -7.54 -8.28
N MET A 101 -3.24 -7.33 -7.03
CA MET A 101 -4.66 -7.14 -6.69
C MET A 101 -5.19 -5.80 -7.21
N LEU A 102 -4.41 -4.72 -7.12
CA LEU A 102 -4.80 -3.42 -7.64
C LEU A 102 -5.05 -3.49 -9.16
N ILE A 103 -4.14 -4.12 -9.91
CA ILE A 103 -4.30 -4.33 -11.36
C ILE A 103 -5.54 -5.18 -11.65
N LYS A 104 -5.75 -6.28 -10.91
CA LYS A 104 -6.94 -7.13 -11.09
C LYS A 104 -8.25 -6.39 -10.80
N LYS A 105 -8.29 -5.55 -9.75
CA LYS A 105 -9.46 -4.69 -9.45
C LYS A 105 -9.70 -3.68 -10.58
N ALA A 106 -8.63 -3.11 -11.14
CA ALA A 106 -8.72 -2.19 -12.27
C ALA A 106 -9.24 -2.88 -13.55
N MET A 107 -8.73 -4.07 -13.86
CA MET A 107 -9.19 -4.85 -15.03
C MET A 107 -10.65 -5.27 -14.92
N LYS A 108 -11.16 -5.50 -13.70
CA LYS A 108 -12.58 -5.79 -13.44
C LYS A 108 -13.47 -4.54 -13.40
N GLY A 109 -12.88 -3.34 -13.54
CA GLY A 109 -13.62 -2.07 -13.48
C GLY A 109 -14.04 -1.64 -12.06
N HIS A 110 -13.53 -2.29 -11.01
CA HIS A 110 -13.80 -1.90 -9.63
C HIS A 110 -13.04 -0.64 -9.22
N VAL A 111 -11.90 -0.38 -9.85
CA VAL A 111 -11.07 0.82 -9.65
C VAL A 111 -10.73 1.39 -11.01
N ASP A 112 -10.99 2.66 -11.23
CA ASP A 112 -10.58 3.34 -12.47
C ASP A 112 -9.12 3.80 -12.35
N LEU A 113 -8.20 3.05 -12.93
CA LEU A 113 -6.80 3.45 -13.09
C LEU A 113 -6.49 3.96 -14.49
N LEU A 114 -7.22 3.53 -15.50
CA LEU A 114 -6.94 3.85 -16.90
C LEU A 114 -7.32 5.29 -17.24
N GLY A 115 -8.48 5.77 -16.75
CA GLY A 115 -8.92 7.14 -16.94
C GLY A 115 -7.91 8.16 -16.39
N PRO A 116 -7.55 8.08 -15.10
CA PRO A 116 -6.51 8.92 -14.52
C PRO A 116 -5.13 8.80 -15.20
N ALA A 117 -4.70 7.58 -15.57
CA ALA A 117 -3.43 7.38 -16.27
C ALA A 117 -3.40 8.06 -17.64
N THR A 118 -4.50 7.99 -18.38
CA THR A 118 -4.64 8.68 -19.69
C THR A 118 -4.57 10.21 -19.50
N LYS A 119 -5.28 10.76 -18.52
CA LYS A 119 -5.22 12.20 -18.20
C LYS A 119 -3.81 12.67 -17.86
N VAL A 120 -3.09 11.90 -17.04
CA VAL A 120 -1.68 12.22 -16.73
C VAL A 120 -0.83 12.19 -17.98
N GLY A 121 -1.04 11.24 -18.90
CA GLY A 121 -0.35 11.19 -20.19
C GLY A 121 -0.63 12.45 -21.04
N GLU A 122 -1.87 12.92 -21.09
CA GLU A 122 -2.28 14.15 -21.79
C GLU A 122 -1.66 15.41 -21.14
N GLU A 123 -1.64 15.48 -19.81
CA GLU A 123 -1.03 16.58 -19.07
C GLU A 123 0.48 16.72 -19.37
N LEU A 124 1.18 15.62 -19.57
CA LEU A 124 2.62 15.63 -19.88
C LEU A 124 2.95 16.21 -21.26
N VAL A 125 2.05 16.03 -22.21
CA VAL A 125 2.19 16.57 -23.58
C VAL A 125 1.64 18.01 -23.65
N GLY A 126 0.85 18.41 -22.65
CA GLY A 126 0.26 19.74 -22.54
C GLY A 126 1.25 20.82 -22.10
N ILE A 127 0.80 22.06 -22.15
CA ILE A 127 1.58 23.21 -21.64
C ILE A 127 1.52 23.14 -20.10
N PRO A 128 2.69 23.14 -19.40
CA PRO A 128 2.70 23.16 -17.94
C PRO A 128 1.93 24.37 -17.39
N SER A 129 1.06 24.16 -16.40
CA SER A 129 0.48 25.28 -15.66
C SER A 129 1.56 25.88 -14.76
N PHE A 130 1.74 27.18 -14.83
CA PHE A 130 2.66 27.95 -13.97
C PHE A 130 1.93 28.54 -12.74
N GLU A 131 0.79 27.99 -12.39
CA GLU A 131 0.07 28.43 -11.19
C GLU A 131 0.88 28.05 -9.95
N THR A 132 1.15 29.04 -9.11
CA THR A 132 1.76 28.78 -7.79
C THR A 132 0.69 28.21 -6.88
N PRO A 133 0.93 27.02 -6.27
CA PRO A 133 -0.02 26.45 -5.33
C PRO A 133 -0.26 27.38 -4.15
N ASP A 134 -1.50 27.42 -3.67
CA ASP A 134 -1.84 28.13 -2.43
C ASP A 134 -1.51 27.23 -1.23
N TYR A 135 -0.45 27.54 -0.52
CA TYR A 135 0.00 26.83 0.68
C TYR A 135 -0.62 27.37 1.97
N SER A 136 -1.69 28.13 1.92
CA SER A 136 -2.38 28.66 3.11
C SER A 136 -3.16 27.58 3.88
N GLU A 137 -3.49 26.47 3.22
CA GLU A 137 -4.21 25.35 3.83
C GLU A 137 -3.24 24.41 4.57
N LEU A 138 -3.68 23.87 5.71
CA LEU A 138 -2.91 22.88 6.48
C LEU A 138 -2.58 21.64 5.62
N PHE A 139 -1.31 21.25 5.60
CA PHE A 139 -0.79 20.15 4.80
C PHE A 139 -0.96 20.34 3.26
N ALA A 140 -1.02 21.56 2.77
CA ALA A 140 -1.17 21.82 1.33
C ALA A 140 0.01 21.31 0.52
N GLU A 141 1.22 21.48 1.02
CA GLU A 141 2.46 21.00 0.38
C GLU A 141 2.52 19.48 0.33
N GLU A 142 2.19 18.81 1.43
CA GLU A 142 2.14 17.35 1.52
C GLU A 142 1.06 16.77 0.61
N LYS A 143 -0.13 17.38 0.57
CA LYS A 143 -1.21 16.98 -0.34
C LYS A 143 -0.78 17.10 -1.81
N GLU A 144 -0.09 18.17 -2.17
CA GLU A 144 0.45 18.36 -3.51
C GLU A 144 1.51 17.30 -3.84
N MET A 145 2.43 17.03 -2.90
CA MET A 145 3.46 16.00 -3.07
C MET A 145 2.85 14.63 -3.31
N VAL A 146 1.89 14.21 -2.47
CA VAL A 146 1.16 12.94 -2.64
C VAL A 146 0.44 12.91 -3.99
N GLY A 147 -0.16 14.03 -4.42
CA GLY A 147 -0.77 14.15 -5.74
C GLY A 147 0.21 13.91 -6.89
N LYS A 148 1.42 14.46 -6.80
CA LYS A 148 2.48 14.25 -7.78
C LYS A 148 2.99 12.80 -7.79
N LEU A 149 3.16 12.20 -6.61
CA LEU A 149 3.56 10.79 -6.48
C LEU A 149 2.52 9.85 -7.08
N LYS A 150 1.23 10.10 -6.85
CA LYS A 150 0.12 9.35 -7.49
C LYS A 150 0.19 9.43 -9.01
N LYS A 151 0.45 10.61 -9.58
CA LYS A 151 0.62 10.78 -11.03
C LYS A 151 1.83 10.00 -11.55
N ALA A 152 2.97 10.04 -10.85
CA ALA A 152 4.16 9.27 -11.21
C ALA A 152 3.88 7.75 -11.19
N PHE A 153 3.19 7.26 -10.17
CA PHE A 153 2.77 5.86 -10.09
C PHE A 153 1.88 5.46 -11.27
N LEU A 154 0.86 6.27 -11.60
CA LEU A 154 -0.05 6.01 -12.72
C LEU A 154 0.69 5.95 -14.07
N MET A 155 1.70 6.80 -14.27
CA MET A 155 2.54 6.77 -15.47
C MET A 155 3.34 5.47 -15.58
N VAL A 156 4.00 5.07 -14.49
CA VAL A 156 4.81 3.85 -14.45
C VAL A 156 3.92 2.63 -14.63
N ALA A 157 2.82 2.54 -13.87
CA ALA A 157 1.88 1.43 -13.94
C ALA A 157 1.20 1.34 -15.33
N GLY A 158 0.76 2.47 -15.89
CA GLY A 158 0.15 2.51 -17.22
C GLY A 158 1.13 2.07 -18.31
N SER A 159 2.36 2.56 -18.27
CA SER A 159 3.42 2.16 -19.21
C SER A 159 3.78 0.68 -19.09
N ALA A 160 3.82 0.15 -17.87
CA ALA A 160 4.09 -1.26 -17.62
C ALA A 160 2.97 -2.16 -18.18
N VAL A 161 1.71 -1.81 -17.92
CA VAL A 161 0.56 -2.54 -18.46
C VAL A 161 0.53 -2.50 -19.99
N GLN A 162 0.81 -1.34 -20.61
CA GLN A 162 0.91 -1.22 -22.05
C GLN A 162 2.01 -2.09 -22.66
N LYS A 163 3.18 -2.11 -22.01
CA LYS A 163 4.36 -2.79 -22.54
C LYS A 163 4.31 -4.30 -22.35
N PHE A 164 3.85 -4.76 -21.21
CA PHE A 164 3.96 -6.17 -20.80
C PHE A 164 2.60 -6.90 -20.83
N GLY A 165 1.48 -6.18 -20.76
CA GLY A 165 0.15 -6.76 -20.84
C GLY A 165 -0.03 -7.96 -19.90
N PRO A 166 -0.44 -9.15 -20.45
CA PRO A 166 -0.64 -10.36 -19.67
C PRO A 166 0.64 -10.93 -19.03
N ASP A 167 1.83 -10.60 -19.56
CA ASP A 167 3.11 -11.10 -19.06
C ASP A 167 3.66 -10.28 -17.88
N LEU A 168 2.94 -9.25 -17.44
CA LEU A 168 3.35 -8.36 -16.35
C LEU A 168 3.65 -9.13 -15.06
N ASP A 169 2.89 -10.17 -14.75
CA ASP A 169 3.07 -11.01 -13.56
C ASP A 169 4.45 -11.73 -13.55
N SER A 170 5.09 -11.92 -14.70
CA SER A 170 6.43 -12.51 -14.80
C SER A 170 7.54 -11.50 -14.46
N HIS A 171 7.24 -10.21 -14.49
CA HIS A 171 8.19 -9.12 -14.23
C HIS A 171 8.20 -8.71 -12.74
N GLN A 172 8.55 -9.65 -11.85
CA GLN A 172 8.48 -9.49 -10.39
C GLN A 172 9.25 -8.27 -9.87
N GLN A 173 10.42 -7.96 -10.42
CA GLN A 173 11.20 -6.78 -10.02
C GLN A 173 10.45 -5.48 -10.30
N LEU A 174 9.72 -5.41 -11.40
CA LEU A 174 8.91 -4.25 -11.75
C LEU A 174 7.71 -4.13 -10.80
N LEU A 175 7.05 -5.25 -10.49
CA LEU A 175 5.94 -5.27 -9.53
C LEU A 175 6.40 -4.84 -8.14
N MET A 176 7.57 -5.30 -7.69
CA MET A 176 8.14 -4.88 -6.41
C MET A 176 8.42 -3.37 -6.37
N ALA A 177 9.07 -2.83 -7.41
CA ALA A 177 9.34 -1.39 -7.49
C ALA A 177 8.04 -0.56 -7.53
N ALA A 178 7.03 -1.02 -8.26
CA ALA A 178 5.72 -0.38 -8.27
C ALA A 178 5.02 -0.46 -6.90
N SER A 179 5.21 -1.55 -6.16
CA SER A 179 4.70 -1.69 -4.80
C SER A 179 5.40 -0.73 -3.82
N ASP A 180 6.72 -0.55 -3.94
CA ASP A 180 7.43 0.42 -3.12
C ASP A 180 6.88 1.84 -3.35
N MET A 181 6.64 2.22 -4.63
CA MET A 181 5.97 3.50 -4.92
C MET A 181 4.57 3.58 -4.29
N LEU A 182 3.81 2.49 -4.29
CA LEU A 182 2.47 2.45 -3.72
C LEU A 182 2.50 2.59 -2.19
N ILE A 183 3.47 1.95 -1.53
CA ILE A 183 3.71 2.04 -0.09
C ILE A 183 4.04 3.48 0.32
N GLU A 184 4.93 4.15 -0.42
CA GLU A 184 5.32 5.54 -0.16
C GLU A 184 4.18 6.56 -0.41
N ILE A 185 3.19 6.22 -1.20
CA ILE A 185 2.02 7.07 -1.47
C ILE A 185 0.96 6.92 -0.38
N TYR A 186 0.84 5.73 0.21
CA TYR A 186 -0.19 5.38 1.18
C TYR A 186 0.09 5.98 2.55
#